data_1751ea7da0bb842b818aead03a8a11b3
#
_entry.id   1751ea7da0bb842b818aead03a8a11b3
#
_cell.length_a   1.000
_cell.length_b   1.000
_cell.length_c   1.000
_cell.angle_alpha   90.00
_cell.angle_beta   90.00
_cell.angle_gamma   90.00
#
_symmetry.space_group_name_H-M   'P 1'
#
loop_
_entity.id
_entity.type
_entity.pdbx_description
1 polymer ?
#
loop_
_entity_poly.entity_id
_entity_poly.type
_entity_poly.pdbx_seq_one_letter_code
_entity_poly.pdbx_strand_id
1 'polypeptide(L)'
;MLFDMVDDFLNYLRYERYRSPMTLKSYSVSLREFEDYFRSLDSELSWQTVDEDVVRDWMEHLMDGGMEASSVGTRFAALRSLYRYALARHLVERDPTYRVEPPKQRKRLPTFVKESEMNRLLDDLPWGTSFLEVRDKTIIMTFYETGIRLSELTGLDDVDIDCDNRQLKVTGKGDKQRVVPFGEELAVALGRYVACRDKEVSRKGDALFVTVKGNRMKAYDVRSRVKAKLSLVSTQKKLSPHVLRHSFATAMLNNGASIESVRRLLGHASASTTEVYTHTTFEQLRRVYKDAHPRA
;
A
#
# COMPACT_ATOMS: atom_id res chain seq x y z
N MET A 1 4.58 -26.39 -28.31
CA MET A 1 4.47 -25.61 -27.05
C MET A 1 3.01 -25.73 -26.63
N LEU A 2 2.72 -26.41 -25.52
CA LEU A 2 1.35 -26.51 -25.04
C LEU A 2 0.86 -25.09 -24.71
N PHE A 3 -0.30 -24.72 -25.24
CA PHE A 3 -0.94 -23.43 -24.98
C PHE A 3 -1.33 -23.38 -23.51
N ASP A 4 -0.75 -22.45 -22.74
CA ASP A 4 -1.08 -22.21 -21.34
C ASP A 4 -1.88 -20.91 -21.24
N MET A 5 -3.19 -21.03 -21.00
CA MET A 5 -4.11 -19.91 -20.95
C MET A 5 -3.76 -18.92 -19.82
N VAL A 6 -3.22 -19.41 -18.71
CA VAL A 6 -2.80 -18.56 -17.58
C VAL A 6 -1.59 -17.71 -17.97
N ASP A 7 -0.59 -18.33 -18.58
CA ASP A 7 0.62 -17.61 -18.98
C ASP A 7 0.34 -16.58 -20.08
N ASP A 8 -0.53 -16.91 -21.03
CA ASP A 8 -0.97 -15.99 -22.08
C ASP A 8 -1.71 -14.76 -21.47
N PHE A 9 -2.61 -15.03 -20.54
CA PHE A 9 -3.31 -13.97 -19.83
C PHE A 9 -2.35 -13.09 -19.00
N LEU A 10 -1.38 -13.68 -18.32
CA LEU A 10 -0.38 -12.94 -17.56
C LEU A 10 0.50 -12.08 -18.47
N ASN A 11 0.84 -12.56 -19.65
CA ASN A 11 1.56 -11.79 -20.68
C ASN A 11 0.71 -10.64 -21.21
N TYR A 12 -0.58 -10.86 -21.51
CA TYR A 12 -1.53 -9.79 -21.83
C TYR A 12 -1.58 -8.71 -20.74
N LEU A 13 -1.71 -9.11 -19.47
CA LEU A 13 -1.72 -8.18 -18.37
C LEU A 13 -0.41 -7.38 -18.25
N ARG A 14 0.73 -8.02 -18.54
CA ARG A 14 2.05 -7.40 -18.48
C ARG A 14 2.28 -6.40 -19.61
N TYR A 15 2.06 -6.83 -20.85
CA TYR A 15 2.50 -6.09 -22.04
C TYR A 15 1.42 -5.21 -22.66
N GLU A 16 0.13 -5.58 -22.55
CA GLU A 16 -0.96 -4.79 -23.10
C GLU A 16 -1.68 -3.93 -22.03
N ARG A 17 -1.76 -4.43 -20.78
CA ARG A 17 -2.46 -3.73 -19.69
C ARG A 17 -1.51 -3.08 -18.67
N TYR A 18 -0.22 -3.24 -18.83
CA TYR A 18 0.82 -2.63 -17.97
C TYR A 18 0.56 -2.81 -16.48
N ARG A 19 0.13 -4.02 -16.07
CA ARG A 19 -0.14 -4.32 -14.67
C ARG A 19 1.16 -4.48 -13.88
N SER A 20 1.13 -4.09 -12.60
CA SER A 20 2.31 -4.17 -11.74
C SER A 20 2.79 -5.62 -11.54
N PRO A 21 4.11 -5.84 -11.35
CA PRO A 21 4.64 -7.18 -11.05
C PRO A 21 3.96 -7.86 -9.86
N MET A 22 3.53 -7.09 -8.86
CA MET A 22 2.81 -7.60 -7.70
C MET A 22 1.40 -8.11 -8.08
N THR A 23 0.70 -7.42 -8.98
CA THR A 23 -0.60 -7.85 -9.51
C THR A 23 -0.44 -9.16 -10.29
N LEU A 24 0.58 -9.23 -11.18
CA LEU A 24 0.87 -10.43 -11.95
C LEU A 24 1.15 -11.62 -11.03
N LYS A 25 2.01 -11.43 -10.02
CA LYS A 25 2.31 -12.48 -9.03
C LYS A 25 1.07 -12.95 -8.28
N SER A 26 0.24 -12.01 -7.81
CA SER A 26 -1.01 -12.34 -7.09
C SER A 26 -1.98 -13.12 -7.98
N TYR A 27 -2.15 -12.70 -9.23
CA TYR A 27 -3.02 -13.37 -10.20
C TYR A 27 -2.49 -14.76 -10.57
N SER A 28 -1.19 -14.89 -10.84
CA SER A 28 -0.56 -16.18 -11.11
C SER A 28 -0.82 -17.19 -10.00
N VAL A 29 -0.56 -16.81 -8.75
CA VAL A 29 -0.82 -17.68 -7.58
C VAL A 29 -2.29 -18.08 -7.51
N SER A 30 -3.23 -17.13 -7.65
CA SER A 30 -4.66 -17.42 -7.55
C SER A 30 -5.17 -18.33 -8.65
N LEU A 31 -4.68 -18.15 -9.88
CA LEU A 31 -5.12 -18.93 -11.04
C LEU A 31 -4.53 -20.34 -11.03
N ARG A 32 -3.26 -20.50 -10.66
CA ARG A 32 -2.65 -21.82 -10.49
C ARG A 32 -3.30 -22.62 -9.35
N GLU A 33 -3.61 -21.95 -8.22
CA GLU A 33 -4.35 -22.56 -7.10
C GLU A 33 -5.74 -23.07 -7.54
N PHE A 34 -6.45 -22.34 -8.41
CA PHE A 34 -7.71 -22.81 -8.98
C PHE A 34 -7.52 -23.94 -9.98
N GLU A 35 -6.47 -23.89 -10.82
CA GLU A 35 -6.14 -24.97 -11.75
C GLU A 35 -5.82 -26.27 -11.01
N ASP A 36 -5.00 -26.19 -9.97
CA ASP A 36 -4.69 -27.34 -9.12
C ASP A 36 -5.94 -27.92 -8.46
N TYR A 37 -6.86 -27.04 -8.01
CA TYR A 37 -8.11 -27.46 -7.41
C TYR A 37 -8.99 -28.23 -8.37
N PHE A 38 -9.36 -27.69 -9.53
CA PHE A 38 -10.27 -28.39 -10.43
C PHE A 38 -9.65 -29.66 -11.02
N ARG A 39 -8.35 -29.69 -11.26
CA ARG A 39 -7.64 -30.91 -11.69
C ARG A 39 -7.61 -31.99 -10.59
N SER A 40 -7.70 -31.60 -9.31
CA SER A 40 -7.80 -32.54 -8.20
C SER A 40 -9.19 -33.17 -8.07
N LEU A 41 -10.23 -32.50 -8.57
CA LEU A 41 -11.58 -33.05 -8.62
C LEU A 41 -11.73 -34.07 -9.76
N ASP A 42 -11.26 -33.71 -10.94
CA ASP A 42 -11.26 -34.55 -12.13
C ASP A 42 -10.14 -34.09 -13.08
N SER A 43 -9.24 -35.01 -13.45
CA SER A 43 -8.12 -34.76 -14.38
C SER A 43 -8.55 -34.33 -15.79
N GLU A 44 -9.78 -34.66 -16.19
CA GLU A 44 -10.35 -34.29 -17.49
C GLU A 44 -10.92 -32.84 -17.50
N LEU A 45 -11.10 -32.22 -16.34
CA LEU A 45 -11.51 -30.83 -16.27
C LEU A 45 -10.43 -29.91 -16.84
N SER A 46 -10.89 -28.89 -17.53
CA SER A 46 -10.06 -27.88 -18.19
C SER A 46 -10.68 -26.50 -18.04
N TRP A 47 -9.93 -25.47 -18.37
CA TRP A 47 -10.45 -24.09 -18.39
C TRP A 47 -11.67 -23.91 -19.27
N GLN A 48 -11.90 -24.77 -20.27
CA GLN A 48 -13.04 -24.75 -21.18
C GLN A 48 -14.28 -25.45 -20.60
N THR A 49 -14.06 -26.47 -19.76
CA THR A 49 -15.14 -27.36 -19.25
C THR A 49 -15.59 -27.02 -17.83
N VAL A 50 -14.79 -26.27 -17.07
CA VAL A 50 -15.16 -25.79 -15.73
C VAL A 50 -16.46 -24.99 -15.80
N ASP A 51 -17.38 -25.28 -14.86
CA ASP A 51 -18.68 -24.64 -14.73
C ASP A 51 -18.79 -23.76 -13.45
N GLU A 52 -19.99 -23.22 -13.24
CA GLU A 52 -20.29 -22.35 -12.08
C GLU A 52 -20.18 -23.08 -10.75
N ASP A 53 -20.48 -24.40 -10.72
CA ASP A 53 -20.50 -25.17 -9.49
C ASP A 53 -19.08 -25.44 -9.01
N VAL A 54 -18.16 -25.81 -9.91
CA VAL A 54 -16.72 -25.92 -9.59
C VAL A 54 -16.16 -24.60 -9.04
N VAL A 55 -16.59 -23.46 -9.56
CA VAL A 55 -16.17 -22.15 -9.04
C VAL A 55 -16.72 -21.89 -7.64
N ARG A 56 -17.99 -22.26 -7.36
CA ARG A 56 -18.59 -22.14 -6.03
C ARG A 56 -17.89 -23.02 -5.01
N ASP A 57 -17.73 -24.30 -5.37
CA ASP A 57 -17.06 -25.29 -4.52
C ASP A 57 -15.63 -24.90 -4.18
N TRP A 58 -14.89 -24.33 -5.16
CA TRP A 58 -13.57 -23.78 -4.87
C TRP A 58 -13.58 -22.65 -3.84
N MET A 59 -14.53 -21.73 -3.94
CA MET A 59 -14.62 -20.64 -2.96
C MET A 59 -14.99 -21.17 -1.57
N GLU A 60 -15.89 -22.17 -1.48
CA GLU A 60 -16.23 -22.84 -0.24
C GLU A 60 -15.02 -23.57 0.33
N HIS A 61 -14.30 -24.34 -0.47
CA HIS A 61 -13.06 -25.01 -0.08
C HIS A 61 -12.02 -24.04 0.51
N LEU A 62 -11.85 -22.86 -0.10
CA LEU A 62 -10.95 -21.84 0.42
C LEU A 62 -11.41 -21.27 1.77
N MET A 63 -12.74 -21.09 1.93
CA MET A 63 -13.33 -20.60 3.19
C MET A 63 -13.21 -21.65 4.29
N ASP A 64 -13.46 -22.92 4.02
CA ASP A 64 -13.33 -24.04 4.95
C ASP A 64 -11.87 -24.25 5.37
N GLY A 65 -10.93 -23.97 4.47
CA GLY A 65 -9.51 -23.88 4.77
C GLY A 65 -9.10 -22.68 5.65
N GLY A 66 -10.08 -21.89 6.13
CA GLY A 66 -9.88 -20.75 7.04
C GLY A 66 -9.48 -19.44 6.35
N MET A 67 -9.64 -19.33 5.02
CA MET A 67 -9.32 -18.10 4.30
C MET A 67 -10.38 -17.02 4.56
N GLU A 68 -9.95 -15.78 4.81
CA GLU A 68 -10.88 -14.65 4.97
C GLU A 68 -11.62 -14.35 3.65
N ALA A 69 -12.92 -14.01 3.73
CA ALA A 69 -13.77 -13.65 2.60
C ALA A 69 -13.17 -12.59 1.65
N SER A 70 -12.38 -11.65 2.19
CA SER A 70 -11.65 -10.65 1.40
C SER A 70 -10.55 -11.26 0.52
N SER A 71 -9.89 -12.30 1.01
CA SER A 71 -8.84 -13.03 0.27
C SER A 71 -9.45 -13.90 -0.81
N VAL A 72 -10.56 -14.60 -0.51
CA VAL A 72 -11.35 -15.37 -1.49
C VAL A 72 -11.86 -14.43 -2.59
N GLY A 73 -12.43 -13.26 -2.24
CA GLY A 73 -12.86 -12.26 -3.21
C GLY A 73 -11.75 -11.75 -4.14
N THR A 74 -10.51 -11.63 -3.61
CA THR A 74 -9.34 -11.27 -4.43
C THR A 74 -8.98 -12.35 -5.43
N ARG A 75 -9.00 -13.63 -5.03
CA ARG A 75 -8.77 -14.78 -5.90
C ARG A 75 -9.83 -14.91 -6.97
N PHE A 76 -11.09 -14.78 -6.58
CA PHE A 76 -12.22 -14.78 -7.50
C PHE A 76 -12.13 -13.63 -8.53
N ALA A 77 -11.66 -12.45 -8.14
CA ALA A 77 -11.46 -11.35 -9.08
C ALA A 77 -10.37 -11.66 -10.14
N ALA A 78 -9.32 -12.40 -9.77
CA ALA A 78 -8.33 -12.86 -10.72
C ALA A 78 -8.93 -13.86 -11.72
N LEU A 79 -9.73 -14.83 -11.22
CA LEU A 79 -10.43 -15.81 -12.03
C LEU A 79 -11.41 -15.15 -13.01
N ARG A 80 -12.25 -14.25 -12.52
CA ARG A 80 -13.16 -13.46 -13.36
C ARG A 80 -12.45 -12.64 -14.43
N SER A 81 -11.29 -12.11 -14.10
CA SER A 81 -10.47 -11.36 -15.06
C SER A 81 -9.88 -12.26 -16.16
N LEU A 82 -9.46 -13.49 -15.83
CA LEU A 82 -9.03 -14.49 -16.80
C LEU A 82 -10.17 -14.88 -17.75
N TYR A 83 -11.35 -15.22 -17.21
CA TYR A 83 -12.47 -15.65 -18.07
C TYR A 83 -12.98 -14.55 -18.99
N ARG A 84 -12.99 -13.29 -18.53
CA ARG A 84 -13.29 -12.16 -19.40
C ARG A 84 -12.29 -12.02 -20.55
N TYR A 85 -11.01 -12.23 -20.28
CA TYR A 85 -9.98 -12.24 -21.29
C TYR A 85 -10.17 -13.40 -22.27
N ALA A 86 -10.38 -14.61 -21.73
CA ALA A 86 -10.54 -15.84 -22.52
C ALA A 86 -11.79 -15.77 -23.41
N LEU A 87 -12.92 -15.26 -22.90
CA LEU A 87 -14.14 -15.06 -23.66
C LEU A 87 -13.94 -14.04 -24.80
N ALA A 88 -13.27 -12.91 -24.53
CA ALA A 88 -12.98 -11.89 -25.53
C ALA A 88 -12.03 -12.36 -26.64
N ARG A 89 -11.23 -13.40 -26.37
CA ARG A 89 -10.31 -14.03 -27.32
C ARG A 89 -10.85 -15.34 -27.91
N HIS A 90 -12.10 -15.70 -27.64
CA HIS A 90 -12.76 -16.95 -28.11
C HIS A 90 -12.01 -18.23 -27.67
N LEU A 91 -11.30 -18.16 -26.53
CA LEU A 91 -10.60 -19.34 -25.94
C LEU A 91 -11.56 -20.19 -25.12
N VAL A 92 -12.68 -19.66 -24.69
CA VAL A 92 -13.79 -20.32 -24.02
C VAL A 92 -15.11 -19.85 -24.61
N GLU A 93 -16.14 -20.69 -24.55
CA GLU A 93 -17.49 -20.34 -25.07
C GLU A 93 -18.35 -19.62 -24.02
N ARG A 94 -18.06 -19.80 -22.75
CA ARG A 94 -18.82 -19.23 -21.62
C ARG A 94 -17.92 -18.82 -20.47
N ASP A 95 -18.40 -17.89 -19.66
CA ASP A 95 -17.74 -17.42 -18.42
C ASP A 95 -18.43 -18.04 -17.20
N PRO A 96 -17.84 -19.05 -16.55
CA PRO A 96 -18.43 -19.69 -15.38
C PRO A 96 -18.49 -18.78 -14.15
N THR A 97 -17.81 -17.62 -14.17
CA THR A 97 -17.82 -16.66 -13.07
C THR A 97 -18.97 -15.64 -13.18
N TYR A 98 -19.70 -15.62 -14.31
CA TYR A 98 -20.63 -14.55 -14.62
C TYR A 98 -21.77 -14.42 -13.60
N ARG A 99 -22.36 -15.55 -13.16
CA ARG A 99 -23.46 -15.59 -12.18
C ARG A 99 -23.02 -15.90 -10.76
N VAL A 100 -21.72 -16.07 -10.53
CA VAL A 100 -21.20 -16.41 -9.21
C VAL A 100 -20.90 -15.11 -8.46
N GLU A 101 -21.37 -15.00 -7.24
CA GLU A 101 -21.07 -13.88 -6.35
C GLU A 101 -19.97 -14.25 -5.36
N PRO A 102 -18.97 -13.39 -5.17
CA PRO A 102 -17.96 -13.62 -4.15
C PRO A 102 -18.58 -13.52 -2.75
N PRO A 103 -17.97 -14.16 -1.73
CA PRO A 103 -18.49 -14.12 -0.37
C PRO A 103 -18.56 -12.68 0.14
N LYS A 104 -19.65 -12.35 0.86
CA LYS A 104 -19.88 -11.02 1.41
C LYS A 104 -18.78 -10.65 2.40
N GLN A 105 -18.11 -9.54 2.13
CA GLN A 105 -17.09 -9.02 3.04
C GLN A 105 -17.74 -8.19 4.15
N ARG A 106 -17.43 -8.51 5.40
CA ARG A 106 -17.79 -7.63 6.52
C ARG A 106 -16.97 -6.35 6.40
N LYS A 107 -17.62 -5.20 6.23
CA LYS A 107 -16.96 -3.88 6.29
C LYS A 107 -16.44 -3.67 7.71
N ARG A 108 -15.15 -3.89 7.92
CA ARG A 108 -14.50 -3.54 9.19
C ARG A 108 -14.30 -2.03 9.23
N LEU A 109 -14.59 -1.42 10.37
CA LEU A 109 -14.25 -0.01 10.57
C LEU A 109 -12.74 0.19 10.39
N PRO A 110 -12.32 1.25 9.71
CA PRO A 110 -10.91 1.57 9.58
C PRO A 110 -10.25 1.68 10.95
N THR A 111 -9.13 1.01 11.11
CA THR A 111 -8.32 1.09 12.32
C THR A 111 -7.38 2.28 12.22
N PHE A 112 -7.31 3.12 13.24
CA PHE A 112 -6.37 4.25 13.32
C PHE A 112 -5.79 4.34 14.74
N VAL A 113 -4.61 4.91 14.88
CA VAL A 113 -3.99 5.23 16.18
C VAL A 113 -4.52 6.60 16.59
N LYS A 114 -4.98 6.73 17.83
CA LYS A 114 -5.50 8.00 18.35
C LYS A 114 -4.36 9.02 18.46
N GLU A 115 -4.71 10.30 18.37
CA GLU A 115 -3.74 11.39 18.52
C GLU A 115 -3.01 11.32 19.87
N SER A 116 -3.73 11.02 20.96
CA SER A 116 -3.14 10.83 22.29
C SER A 116 -2.13 9.67 22.34
N GLU A 117 -2.39 8.56 21.61
CA GLU A 117 -1.45 7.45 21.51
C GLU A 117 -0.21 7.85 20.67
N MET A 118 -0.38 8.66 19.63
CA MET A 118 0.72 9.20 18.83
C MET A 118 1.58 10.18 19.63
N ASN A 119 0.96 11.09 20.37
CA ASN A 119 1.68 12.03 21.24
C ASN A 119 2.46 11.27 22.32
N ARG A 120 1.84 10.27 22.96
CA ARG A 120 2.54 9.39 23.90
C ARG A 120 3.74 8.68 23.26
N LEU A 121 3.60 8.19 22.03
CA LEU A 121 4.69 7.52 21.33
C LEU A 121 5.84 8.45 20.99
N LEU A 122 5.53 9.65 20.50
CA LEU A 122 6.54 10.55 19.94
C LEU A 122 7.18 11.45 20.99
N ASP A 123 6.42 11.84 22.05
CA ASP A 123 6.85 12.85 23.00
C ASP A 123 7.14 12.27 24.38
N ASP A 124 6.31 11.34 24.90
CA ASP A 124 6.43 10.86 26.28
C ASP A 124 7.34 9.65 26.41
N LEU A 125 7.40 8.77 25.40
CA LEU A 125 8.29 7.61 25.45
C LEU A 125 9.74 8.00 25.19
N PRO A 126 10.69 7.43 25.96
CA PRO A 126 12.10 7.72 25.76
C PRO A 126 12.58 7.14 24.42
N TRP A 127 12.98 8.03 23.53
CA TRP A 127 13.71 7.66 22.34
C TRP A 127 15.20 7.88 22.58
N GLY A 128 16.00 6.84 22.36
CA GLY A 128 17.45 6.97 22.44
C GLY A 128 18.06 7.78 21.31
N THR A 129 19.37 7.91 21.37
CA THR A 129 20.15 8.66 20.39
C THR A 129 20.83 7.78 19.35
N SER A 130 20.69 6.46 19.43
CA SER A 130 21.26 5.52 18.46
C SER A 130 20.66 5.71 17.09
N PHE A 131 21.44 5.43 16.04
CA PHE A 131 20.97 5.48 14.65
C PHE A 131 19.63 4.75 14.46
N LEU A 132 19.46 3.56 15.05
CA LEU A 132 18.23 2.78 14.88
C LEU A 132 17.00 3.49 15.45
N GLU A 133 17.13 4.11 16.62
CA GLU A 133 16.00 4.77 17.29
C GLU A 133 15.66 6.10 16.63
N VAL A 134 16.67 6.88 16.27
CA VAL A 134 16.48 8.13 15.51
C VAL A 134 15.81 7.83 14.17
N ARG A 135 16.28 6.82 13.42
CA ARG A 135 15.67 6.39 12.16
C ARG A 135 14.21 5.95 12.36
N ASP A 136 13.96 5.06 13.32
CA ASP A 136 12.63 4.47 13.51
C ASP A 136 11.61 5.53 13.97
N LYS A 137 12.02 6.50 14.81
CA LYS A 137 11.21 7.67 15.15
C LYS A 137 10.88 8.51 13.92
N THR A 138 11.88 8.86 13.13
CA THR A 138 11.71 9.67 11.92
C THR A 138 10.81 8.98 10.90
N ILE A 139 10.92 7.67 10.72
CA ILE A 139 10.02 6.89 9.84
C ILE A 139 8.55 7.01 10.30
N ILE A 140 8.28 6.88 11.60
CA ILE A 140 6.92 6.98 12.16
C ILE A 140 6.38 8.38 11.98
N MET A 141 7.17 9.41 12.29
CA MET A 141 6.80 10.81 12.07
C MET A 141 6.49 11.08 10.60
N THR A 142 7.34 10.59 9.69
CA THR A 142 7.11 10.74 8.24
C THR A 142 5.76 10.16 7.82
N PHE A 143 5.40 8.95 8.27
CA PHE A 143 4.08 8.38 7.97
C PHE A 143 2.93 9.18 8.59
N TYR A 144 3.08 9.58 9.85
CA TYR A 144 2.01 10.25 10.58
C TYR A 144 1.74 11.65 10.06
N GLU A 145 2.79 12.42 9.74
CA GLU A 145 2.64 13.80 9.26
C GLU A 145 2.32 13.91 7.77
N THR A 146 2.68 12.93 6.95
CA THR A 146 2.54 13.04 5.49
C THR A 146 1.50 12.09 4.90
N GLY A 147 1.13 11.05 5.64
CA GLY A 147 0.22 10.02 5.17
C GLY A 147 0.70 9.27 3.92
N ILE A 148 1.98 9.28 3.58
CA ILE A 148 2.51 8.59 2.39
C ILE A 148 2.38 7.07 2.49
N ARG A 149 2.44 6.39 1.33
CA ARG A 149 2.39 4.92 1.28
C ARG A 149 3.74 4.32 1.66
N LEU A 150 3.71 3.07 2.14
CA LEU A 150 4.94 2.33 2.46
C LEU A 150 5.91 2.26 1.27
N SER A 151 5.40 2.01 0.06
CA SER A 151 6.24 1.99 -1.15
C SER A 151 6.82 3.36 -1.50
N GLU A 152 6.08 4.43 -1.22
CA GLU A 152 6.55 5.80 -1.40
C GLU A 152 7.68 6.09 -0.41
N LEU A 153 7.53 5.78 0.88
CA LEU A 153 8.57 5.96 1.88
C LEU A 153 9.85 5.16 1.56
N THR A 154 9.70 3.89 1.20
CA THR A 154 10.87 3.06 0.86
C THR A 154 11.56 3.47 -0.44
N GLY A 155 10.87 4.21 -1.30
CA GLY A 155 11.39 4.76 -2.54
C GLY A 155 12.07 6.11 -2.41
N LEU A 156 11.96 6.80 -1.26
CA LEU A 156 12.55 8.13 -1.08
C LEU A 156 14.08 8.11 -1.18
N ASP A 157 14.59 9.10 -1.87
CA ASP A 157 15.99 9.46 -1.91
C ASP A 157 16.21 10.80 -1.20
N ASP A 158 17.46 11.16 -0.89
CA ASP A 158 17.76 12.43 -0.21
C ASP A 158 17.27 13.65 -0.99
N VAL A 159 17.35 13.60 -2.31
CA VAL A 159 16.91 14.68 -3.21
C VAL A 159 15.39 14.90 -3.22
N ASP A 160 14.62 13.95 -2.68
CA ASP A 160 13.17 14.06 -2.60
C ASP A 160 12.69 14.87 -1.39
N ILE A 161 13.60 15.24 -0.48
CA ILE A 161 13.29 15.99 0.73
C ILE A 161 13.80 17.42 0.60
N ASP A 162 12.92 18.36 0.82
CA ASP A 162 13.22 19.79 0.92
C ASP A 162 12.81 20.26 2.33
N CYS A 163 13.77 20.26 3.26
CA CYS A 163 13.53 20.66 4.64
C CYS A 163 13.27 22.16 4.76
N ASP A 164 13.86 23.00 3.91
CA ASP A 164 13.71 24.45 3.96
C ASP A 164 12.27 24.86 3.60
N ASN A 165 11.72 24.25 2.56
CA ASN A 165 10.35 24.44 2.13
C ASN A 165 9.36 23.49 2.82
N ARG A 166 9.82 22.57 3.69
CA ARG A 166 9.02 21.58 4.42
C ARG A 166 8.09 20.77 3.49
N GLN A 167 8.69 20.18 2.48
CA GLN A 167 7.97 19.38 1.50
C GLN A 167 8.78 18.16 1.07
N LEU A 168 8.08 17.10 0.69
CA LEU A 168 8.69 15.92 0.12
C LEU A 168 8.00 15.54 -1.19
N LYS A 169 8.78 15.06 -2.14
CA LYS A 169 8.30 14.58 -3.43
C LYS A 169 8.18 13.05 -3.38
N VAL A 170 7.01 12.52 -3.66
CA VAL A 170 6.78 11.08 -3.70
C VAL A 170 6.35 10.62 -5.07
N THR A 171 6.84 9.45 -5.46
CA THR A 171 6.46 8.76 -6.69
C THR A 171 5.49 7.62 -6.37
N GLY A 172 4.27 7.71 -6.88
CA GLY A 172 3.19 6.75 -6.65
C GLY A 172 3.02 5.75 -7.79
N LYS A 173 1.88 5.04 -7.78
CA LYS A 173 1.53 4.06 -8.81
C LYS A 173 1.47 4.70 -10.20
N GLY A 174 2.14 4.10 -11.18
CA GLY A 174 2.19 4.58 -12.57
C GLY A 174 3.12 5.78 -12.74
N ASP A 175 4.16 5.86 -11.90
CA ASP A 175 5.19 6.91 -11.92
C ASP A 175 4.65 8.35 -11.75
N LYS A 176 3.46 8.47 -11.15
CA LYS A 176 2.87 9.78 -10.86
C LYS A 176 3.51 10.39 -9.63
N GLN A 177 4.10 11.56 -9.80
CA GLN A 177 4.71 12.30 -8.71
C GLN A 177 3.73 13.28 -8.07
N ARG A 178 3.90 13.51 -6.78
CA ARG A 178 3.24 14.60 -6.05
C ARG A 178 4.12 15.13 -4.94
N VAL A 179 3.91 16.38 -4.60
CA VAL A 179 4.56 17.04 -3.46
C VAL A 179 3.62 16.96 -2.26
N VAL A 180 4.16 16.63 -1.08
CA VAL A 180 3.42 16.53 0.18
C VAL A 180 4.07 17.47 1.20
N PRO A 181 3.34 18.39 1.81
CA PRO A 181 3.87 19.25 2.88
C PRO A 181 4.05 18.47 4.19
N PHE A 182 4.93 18.95 5.05
CA PHE A 182 5.11 18.43 6.41
C PHE A 182 5.46 19.58 7.40
N GLY A 183 5.39 19.25 8.70
CA GLY A 183 5.61 20.23 9.77
C GLY A 183 7.08 20.45 10.11
N GLU A 184 7.32 21.42 11.00
CA GLU A 184 8.67 21.76 11.46
C GLU A 184 9.31 20.63 12.28
N GLU A 185 8.51 19.95 13.09
CA GLU A 185 9.01 18.82 13.89
C GLU A 185 9.62 17.71 13.02
N LEU A 186 8.97 17.39 11.91
CA LEU A 186 9.51 16.41 10.97
C LEU A 186 10.75 16.93 10.25
N ALA A 187 10.82 18.23 9.90
CA ALA A 187 12.03 18.83 9.31
C ALA A 187 13.23 18.65 10.24
N VAL A 188 13.07 18.97 11.53
CA VAL A 188 14.10 18.78 12.56
C VAL A 188 14.49 17.31 12.72
N ALA A 189 13.50 16.41 12.75
CA ALA A 189 13.73 14.98 12.89
C ALA A 189 14.48 14.39 11.68
N LEU A 190 14.14 14.83 10.46
CA LEU A 190 14.83 14.44 9.22
C LEU A 190 16.28 14.92 9.22
N GLY A 191 16.53 16.20 9.56
CA GLY A 191 17.87 16.74 9.66
C GLY A 191 18.73 15.97 10.68
N ARG A 192 18.19 15.70 11.87
CA ARG A 192 18.86 14.88 12.90
C ARG A 192 19.13 13.46 12.40
N TYR A 193 18.18 12.85 11.72
CA TYR A 193 18.34 11.51 11.16
C TYR A 193 19.46 11.46 10.11
N VAL A 194 19.45 12.38 9.15
CA VAL A 194 20.49 12.47 8.09
C VAL A 194 21.86 12.63 8.71
N ALA A 195 22.02 13.55 9.65
CA ALA A 195 23.30 13.77 10.34
C ALA A 195 23.78 12.52 11.10
N CYS A 196 22.88 11.83 11.81
CA CYS A 196 23.19 10.59 12.53
C CYS A 196 23.55 9.46 11.55
N ARG A 197 22.77 9.30 10.48
CA ARG A 197 22.98 8.31 9.43
C ARG A 197 24.33 8.46 8.77
N ASP A 198 24.67 9.67 8.33
CA ASP A 198 25.90 9.93 7.56
C ASP A 198 27.15 9.82 8.44
N LYS A 199 27.01 9.98 9.76
CA LYS A 199 28.06 9.73 10.74
C LYS A 199 28.29 8.25 11.03
N GLU A 200 27.22 7.45 11.14
CA GLU A 200 27.27 6.09 11.68
C GLU A 200 27.22 4.99 10.61
N VAL A 201 26.77 5.32 9.38
CA VAL A 201 26.48 4.30 8.36
C VAL A 201 27.17 4.63 7.03
N SER A 202 27.98 3.68 6.53
CA SER A 202 28.49 3.75 5.17
C SER A 202 27.40 3.41 4.16
N ARG A 203 26.89 4.41 3.44
CA ARG A 203 25.76 4.29 2.50
C ARG A 203 26.18 3.59 1.21
N LYS A 204 25.21 2.84 0.63
CA LYS A 204 25.37 2.15 -0.66
C LYS A 204 24.43 2.70 -1.75
N GLY A 205 24.19 4.00 -1.73
CA GLY A 205 23.31 4.70 -2.69
C GLY A 205 22.59 5.89 -2.05
N ASP A 206 21.65 6.47 -2.79
CA ASP A 206 21.00 7.73 -2.48
C ASP A 206 19.76 7.60 -1.57
N ALA A 207 19.43 6.37 -1.14
CA ALA A 207 18.27 6.11 -0.33
C ALA A 207 18.23 6.93 0.95
N LEU A 208 17.10 7.60 1.21
CA LEU A 208 16.90 8.36 2.44
C LEU A 208 16.96 7.42 3.65
N PHE A 209 16.09 6.39 3.71
CA PHE A 209 16.05 5.46 4.82
C PHE A 209 16.85 4.18 4.54
N VAL A 210 17.87 3.94 5.39
CA VAL A 210 18.80 2.83 5.21
C VAL A 210 18.85 1.88 6.40
N THR A 211 19.31 0.67 6.16
CA THR A 211 19.65 -0.31 7.19
C THR A 211 21.02 0.02 7.80
N VAL A 212 21.40 -0.64 8.90
CA VAL A 212 22.75 -0.54 9.49
C VAL A 212 23.87 -0.93 8.51
N LYS A 213 23.56 -1.68 7.46
CA LYS A 213 24.50 -2.07 6.39
C LYS A 213 24.56 -1.06 5.24
N GLY A 214 23.89 0.09 5.35
CA GLY A 214 23.85 1.14 4.34
C GLY A 214 22.96 0.86 3.13
N ASN A 215 22.23 -0.24 3.10
CA ASN A 215 21.30 -0.54 2.02
C ASN A 215 19.95 0.13 2.25
N ARG A 216 19.22 0.49 1.17
CA ARG A 216 17.83 0.95 1.23
C ARG A 216 16.96 0.00 2.06
N MET A 217 16.15 0.54 2.96
CA MET A 217 15.21 -0.27 3.75
C MET A 217 14.13 -0.89 2.85
N LYS A 218 13.87 -2.17 3.07
CA LYS A 218 12.79 -2.89 2.39
C LYS A 218 11.45 -2.69 3.13
N ALA A 219 10.35 -2.86 2.40
CA ALA A 219 9.00 -2.75 2.96
C ALA A 219 8.76 -3.63 4.19
N TYR A 220 9.37 -4.82 4.23
CA TYR A 220 9.28 -5.72 5.39
C TYR A 220 9.94 -5.12 6.63
N ASP A 221 11.15 -4.57 6.49
CA ASP A 221 11.90 -3.97 7.61
C ASP A 221 11.11 -2.81 8.21
N VAL A 222 10.61 -1.91 7.36
CA VAL A 222 9.80 -0.76 7.80
C VAL A 222 8.51 -1.21 8.52
N ARG A 223 7.79 -2.21 7.98
CA ARG A 223 6.59 -2.76 8.63
C ARG A 223 6.89 -3.30 10.02
N SER A 224 7.97 -4.08 10.13
CA SER A 224 8.39 -4.68 11.41
C SER A 224 8.68 -3.61 12.46
N ARG A 225 9.43 -2.56 12.10
CA ARG A 225 9.77 -1.45 13.00
C ARG A 225 8.54 -0.64 13.42
N VAL A 226 7.71 -0.25 12.46
CA VAL A 226 6.46 0.48 12.74
C VAL A 226 5.55 -0.34 13.67
N LYS A 227 5.37 -1.64 13.39
CA LYS A 227 4.57 -2.52 14.25
C LYS A 227 5.11 -2.58 15.67
N ALA A 228 6.42 -2.82 15.83
CA ALA A 228 7.06 -2.92 17.14
C ALA A 228 6.91 -1.63 17.97
N LYS A 229 7.05 -0.47 17.35
CA LYS A 229 6.94 0.82 18.07
C LYS A 229 5.48 1.17 18.39
N LEU A 230 4.55 0.98 17.46
CA LEU A 230 3.13 1.22 17.72
C LEU A 230 2.54 0.30 18.80
N SER A 231 3.05 -0.94 18.93
CA SER A 231 2.58 -1.87 19.98
C SER A 231 2.92 -1.42 21.40
N LEU A 232 3.79 -0.42 21.58
CA LEU A 232 4.10 0.16 22.89
C LEU A 232 2.97 1.08 23.40
N VAL A 233 2.14 1.61 22.51
CA VAL A 233 1.12 2.62 22.86
C VAL A 233 -0.30 2.20 22.49
N SER A 234 -0.48 1.23 21.61
CA SER A 234 -1.79 0.82 21.11
C SER A 234 -1.99 -0.71 21.25
N THR A 235 -3.18 -1.09 21.70
CA THR A 235 -3.59 -2.51 21.86
C THR A 235 -4.27 -3.07 20.61
N GLN A 236 -4.29 -2.32 19.52
CA GLN A 236 -4.95 -2.74 18.28
C GLN A 236 -4.27 -3.96 17.64
N LYS A 237 -5.06 -4.90 17.13
CA LYS A 237 -4.55 -6.15 16.54
C LYS A 237 -3.74 -5.94 15.25
N LYS A 238 -4.07 -4.92 14.46
CA LYS A 238 -3.43 -4.64 13.16
C LYS A 238 -2.71 -3.30 13.22
N LEU A 239 -1.42 -3.32 13.51
CA LEU A 239 -0.53 -2.16 13.53
C LEU A 239 0.38 -2.20 12.29
N SER A 240 0.34 -1.16 11.48
CA SER A 240 1.08 -1.11 10.21
C SER A 240 1.22 0.33 9.68
N PRO A 241 2.08 0.59 8.70
CA PRO A 241 2.12 1.88 8.02
C PRO A 241 0.77 2.37 7.46
N HIS A 242 -0.11 1.44 7.04
CA HIS A 242 -1.45 1.80 6.60
C HIS A 242 -2.31 2.40 7.71
N VAL A 243 -2.14 1.92 8.94
CA VAL A 243 -2.84 2.48 10.11
C VAL A 243 -2.39 3.92 10.38
N LEU A 244 -1.09 4.22 10.27
CA LEU A 244 -0.58 5.60 10.40
C LEU A 244 -1.14 6.53 9.32
N ARG A 245 -1.24 6.05 8.08
CA ARG A 245 -1.89 6.79 6.99
C ARG A 245 -3.39 7.04 7.26
N HIS A 246 -4.09 6.08 7.86
CA HIS A 246 -5.47 6.27 8.30
C HIS A 246 -5.55 7.27 9.47
N SER A 247 -4.59 7.22 10.40
CA SER A 247 -4.49 8.19 11.50
C SER A 247 -4.30 9.62 10.99
N PHE A 248 -3.39 9.82 10.01
CA PHE A 248 -3.23 11.09 9.30
C PHE A 248 -4.55 11.57 8.72
N ALA A 249 -5.24 10.73 7.93
CA ALA A 249 -6.50 11.11 7.31
C ALA A 249 -7.57 11.47 8.34
N THR A 250 -7.68 10.68 9.42
CA THR A 250 -8.66 10.91 10.50
C THR A 250 -8.36 12.19 11.26
N ALA A 251 -7.09 12.45 11.60
CA ALA A 251 -6.68 13.69 12.28
C ALA A 251 -7.04 14.92 11.43
N MET A 252 -6.67 14.92 10.14
CA MET A 252 -7.00 15.99 9.21
C MET A 252 -8.51 16.26 9.12
N LEU A 253 -9.32 15.20 8.99
CA LEU A 253 -10.78 15.34 8.90
C LEU A 253 -11.41 15.83 10.21
N ASN A 254 -10.94 15.34 11.36
CA ASN A 254 -11.43 15.77 12.67
C ASN A 254 -11.13 17.24 12.94
N ASN A 255 -10.05 17.76 12.38
CA ASN A 255 -9.62 19.15 12.50
C ASN A 255 -10.14 20.02 11.33
N GLY A 256 -11.17 19.57 10.63
CA GLY A 256 -11.92 20.39 9.68
C GLY A 256 -11.41 20.40 8.24
N ALA A 257 -10.40 19.60 7.88
CA ALA A 257 -10.01 19.47 6.49
C ALA A 257 -11.12 18.82 5.65
N SER A 258 -11.34 19.31 4.44
CA SER A 258 -12.30 18.68 3.54
C SER A 258 -11.82 17.31 3.07
N ILE A 259 -12.78 16.39 2.82
CA ILE A 259 -12.47 15.05 2.27
C ILE A 259 -11.68 15.16 0.97
N GLU A 260 -11.99 16.15 0.14
CA GLU A 260 -11.32 16.39 -1.14
C GLU A 260 -9.84 16.76 -0.93
N SER A 261 -9.55 17.67 0.00
CA SER A 261 -8.17 18.06 0.34
C SER A 261 -7.36 16.88 0.88
N VAL A 262 -7.96 16.07 1.77
CA VAL A 262 -7.32 14.87 2.30
C VAL A 262 -7.05 13.84 1.18
N ARG A 263 -8.00 13.64 0.26
CA ARG A 263 -7.80 12.77 -0.91
C ARG A 263 -6.64 13.24 -1.78
N ARG A 264 -6.53 14.54 -2.04
CA ARG A 264 -5.43 15.13 -2.82
C ARG A 264 -4.08 14.93 -2.14
N LEU A 265 -3.96 15.24 -0.84
CA LEU A 265 -2.74 15.01 -0.05
C LEU A 265 -2.32 13.54 -0.10
N LEU A 266 -3.26 12.64 0.04
CA LEU A 266 -3.02 11.20 0.01
C LEU A 266 -2.74 10.66 -1.42
N GLY A 267 -3.00 11.42 -2.47
CA GLY A 267 -2.83 10.95 -3.84
C GLY A 267 -3.83 9.84 -4.21
N HIS A 268 -5.10 9.98 -3.78
CA HIS A 268 -6.23 9.20 -4.25
C HIS A 268 -6.81 9.85 -5.50
N ALA A 269 -6.08 9.82 -6.61
CA ALA A 269 -6.63 10.25 -7.88
C ALA A 269 -7.67 9.23 -8.34
N SER A 270 -8.94 9.65 -8.48
CA SER A 270 -9.85 8.99 -9.41
C SER A 270 -9.23 9.10 -10.82
N ALA A 271 -9.36 8.05 -11.62
CA ALA A 271 -8.64 7.87 -12.89
C ALA A 271 -8.97 8.91 -14.00
N SER A 272 -9.58 10.05 -13.70
CA SER A 272 -10.17 10.92 -14.73
C SER A 272 -9.55 12.30 -14.92
N THR A 273 -8.54 12.71 -14.14
CA THR A 273 -7.89 14.00 -14.43
C THR A 273 -6.40 13.95 -14.12
N THR A 274 -5.61 14.14 -15.16
CA THR A 274 -4.22 14.58 -15.08
C THR A 274 -4.26 16.07 -14.74
N GLU A 275 -4.65 16.40 -13.49
CA GLU A 275 -4.46 17.75 -12.99
C GLU A 275 -2.96 17.97 -12.83
N VAL A 276 -2.41 18.81 -13.69
CA VAL A 276 -1.08 19.38 -13.49
C VAL A 276 -1.12 20.09 -12.14
N TYR A 277 -0.30 19.65 -11.18
CA TYR A 277 -0.12 20.35 -9.92
C TYR A 277 0.42 21.75 -10.22
N THR A 278 -0.44 22.75 -10.20
CA THR A 278 -0.04 24.16 -10.30
C THR A 278 0.46 24.60 -8.92
N HIS A 279 1.35 25.59 -8.88
CA HIS A 279 1.81 26.21 -7.63
C HIS A 279 0.64 26.65 -6.72
N THR A 280 -0.42 27.17 -7.29
CA THR A 280 -1.62 27.61 -6.57
C THR A 280 -2.31 26.45 -5.85
N THR A 281 -2.38 25.27 -6.46
CA THR A 281 -2.99 24.08 -5.84
C THR A 281 -2.17 23.56 -4.69
N PHE A 282 -0.83 23.60 -4.78
CA PHE A 282 0.06 23.16 -3.70
C PHE A 282 -0.01 24.10 -2.49
N GLU A 283 0.00 25.41 -2.69
CA GLU A 283 -0.13 26.39 -1.61
C GLU A 283 -1.47 26.26 -0.86
N GLN A 284 -2.56 25.97 -1.57
CA GLN A 284 -3.85 25.68 -0.95
C GLN A 284 -3.79 24.42 -0.07
N LEU A 285 -3.19 23.35 -0.56
CA LEU A 285 -3.02 22.09 0.20
C LEU A 285 -2.13 22.30 1.41
N ARG A 286 -1.08 23.12 1.29
CA ARG A 286 -0.19 23.46 2.38
C ARG A 286 -0.91 24.25 3.49
N ARG A 287 -1.79 25.19 3.14
CA ARG A 287 -2.64 25.89 4.12
C ARG A 287 -3.56 24.92 4.85
N VAL A 288 -4.30 24.09 4.11
CA VAL A 288 -5.18 23.07 4.70
C VAL A 288 -4.40 22.12 5.62
N TYR A 289 -3.19 21.72 5.22
CA TYR A 289 -2.33 20.90 6.06
C TYR A 289 -1.97 21.65 7.35
N LYS A 290 -1.51 22.90 7.24
CA LYS A 290 -1.11 23.72 8.38
C LYS A 290 -2.26 23.96 9.37
N ASP A 291 -3.49 24.15 8.86
CA ASP A 291 -4.67 24.44 9.69
C ASP A 291 -5.24 23.19 10.36
N ALA A 292 -5.05 22.00 9.77
CA ALA A 292 -5.74 20.78 10.21
C ALA A 292 -4.83 19.66 10.72
N HIS A 293 -3.51 19.67 10.47
CA HIS A 293 -2.65 18.62 10.99
C HIS A 293 -2.16 18.96 12.41
N PRO A 294 -2.26 18.04 13.41
CA PRO A 294 -1.90 18.31 14.80
C PRO A 294 -0.43 18.72 15.03
N ARG A 295 0.44 18.41 14.07
CA ARG A 295 1.90 18.67 14.11
C ARG A 295 2.38 19.48 12.89
N ALA A 296 1.54 20.35 12.36
CA ALA A 296 1.87 21.18 11.21
C ALA A 296 2.84 22.33 11.53
#